data_510b13a263c651b58f61a3a29258a543
#
_entry.id   510b13a263c651b58f61a3a29258a543
#
_cell.length_a   1.000
_cell.length_b   1.000
_cell.length_c   1.000
_cell.angle_alpha   90.00
_cell.angle_beta   90.00
_cell.angle_gamma   90.00
#
_symmetry.space_group_name_H-M   'P 1'
#
loop_
_entity.id
_entity.type
_entity.pdbx_description
1 polymer ?
#
loop_
_entity_poly.entity_id
_entity_poly.type
_entity_poly.pdbx_seq_one_letter_code
_entity_poly.pdbx_strand_id
1 'polypeptide(L)'
;MEQLGDVIARRCRELGLTQAALAERVGVHVRQIRRYERGEQQPVLGVAVRLATALGVSLDELAGVGGPRLDLDGDWWAAREMVLDGHDVVATLPLTLTQRGATITAEGRGAASWRGELRLSNGPVLTGWYTGAAAGTMFFRLKEEDDGLVGEGRWVGLASDGAITTGHAALARTRERAQAVIAELDA
;
A
#
# COMPACT_ATOMS: atom_id res chain seq x y z
N MET A 1 -18.79 -1.32 1.74
CA MET A 1 -18.19 -0.03 1.32
C MET A 1 -18.49 0.95 2.44
N GLU A 2 -17.46 1.44 3.14
CA GLU A 2 -17.62 2.39 4.24
C GLU A 2 -18.15 3.72 3.67
N GLN A 3 -19.17 4.32 4.32
CA GLN A 3 -19.72 5.58 3.85
C GLN A 3 -18.95 6.77 4.45
N LEU A 4 -19.01 7.94 3.81
CA LEU A 4 -18.40 9.19 4.30
C LEU A 4 -18.62 9.42 5.79
N GLY A 5 -19.85 9.21 6.26
CA GLY A 5 -20.24 9.40 7.67
C GLY A 5 -19.51 8.45 8.61
N ASP A 6 -19.33 7.20 8.20
CA ASP A 6 -18.61 6.18 8.99
C ASP A 6 -17.12 6.55 9.12
N VAL A 7 -16.50 7.02 8.01
CA VAL A 7 -15.12 7.49 8.01
C VAL A 7 -14.93 8.66 8.97
N ILE A 8 -15.82 9.67 8.91
CA ILE A 8 -15.77 10.83 9.82
C ILE A 8 -15.87 10.37 11.27
N ALA A 9 -16.86 9.55 11.60
CA ALA A 9 -17.10 9.09 12.97
C ALA A 9 -15.95 8.23 13.51
N ARG A 10 -15.38 7.33 12.67
CA ARG A 10 -14.23 6.50 13.01
C ARG A 10 -13.00 7.36 13.30
N ARG A 11 -12.64 8.25 12.38
CA ARG A 11 -11.45 9.10 12.50
C ARG A 11 -11.55 10.09 13.66
N CYS A 12 -12.73 10.64 13.93
CA CYS A 12 -12.94 11.48 15.12
C CYS A 12 -12.65 10.71 16.40
N ARG A 13 -13.11 9.45 16.51
CA ARG A 13 -12.80 8.60 17.68
C ARG A 13 -11.31 8.31 17.82
N GLU A 14 -10.64 7.93 16.74
CA GLU A 14 -9.20 7.64 16.70
C GLU A 14 -8.35 8.85 17.10
N LEU A 15 -8.74 10.06 16.67
CA LEU A 15 -8.03 11.31 16.94
C LEU A 15 -8.49 12.00 18.24
N GLY A 16 -9.45 11.47 18.96
CA GLY A 16 -10.04 12.12 20.13
C GLY A 16 -10.73 13.45 19.83
N LEU A 17 -11.20 13.64 18.58
CA LEU A 17 -11.86 14.88 18.16
C LEU A 17 -13.35 14.86 18.42
N THR A 18 -13.86 15.93 19.01
CA THR A 18 -15.31 16.16 19.07
C THR A 18 -15.83 16.72 17.76
N GLN A 19 -17.12 16.53 17.46
CA GLN A 19 -17.79 17.14 16.30
C GLN A 19 -17.61 18.68 16.26
N ALA A 20 -17.61 19.33 17.42
CA ALA A 20 -17.41 20.78 17.53
C ALA A 20 -15.97 21.17 17.14
N ALA A 21 -14.97 20.45 17.63
CA ALA A 21 -13.58 20.68 17.29
C ALA A 21 -13.30 20.42 15.79
N LEU A 22 -13.91 19.38 15.22
CA LEU A 22 -13.81 19.14 13.78
C LEU A 22 -14.48 20.25 12.98
N ALA A 23 -15.67 20.69 13.37
CA ALA A 23 -16.39 21.79 12.71
C ALA A 23 -15.58 23.09 12.68
N GLU A 24 -14.93 23.43 13.77
CA GLU A 24 -14.03 24.57 13.89
C GLU A 24 -12.82 24.45 12.94
N ARG A 25 -12.14 23.29 12.95
CA ARG A 25 -10.99 23.04 12.04
C ARG A 25 -11.35 23.13 10.57
N VAL A 26 -12.54 22.67 10.22
CA VAL A 26 -13.02 22.64 8.82
C VAL A 26 -13.68 23.95 8.40
N GLY A 27 -14.01 24.84 9.35
CA GLY A 27 -14.68 26.11 9.09
C GLY A 27 -16.14 25.93 8.65
N VAL A 28 -16.86 25.01 9.31
CA VAL A 28 -18.30 24.77 9.08
C VAL A 28 -19.04 24.74 10.42
N HIS A 29 -20.37 24.85 10.37
CA HIS A 29 -21.18 24.73 11.59
C HIS A 29 -21.27 23.27 12.04
N VAL A 30 -21.25 22.99 13.34
CA VAL A 30 -21.35 21.62 13.92
C VAL A 30 -22.55 20.82 13.39
N ARG A 31 -23.67 21.50 13.08
CA ARG A 31 -24.85 20.88 12.46
C ARG A 31 -24.56 20.29 11.08
N GLN A 32 -23.62 20.86 10.33
CA GLN A 32 -23.21 20.30 9.04
C GLN A 32 -22.39 19.03 9.22
N ILE A 33 -21.47 18.98 10.20
CA ILE A 33 -20.74 17.75 10.53
C ILE A 33 -21.71 16.61 10.85
N ARG A 34 -22.73 16.87 11.68
CA ARG A 34 -23.77 15.87 12.02
C ARG A 34 -24.54 15.37 10.79
N ARG A 35 -24.83 16.26 9.82
CA ARG A 35 -25.51 15.87 8.59
C ARG A 35 -24.62 15.02 7.70
N TYR A 36 -23.32 15.33 7.63
CA TYR A 36 -22.35 14.52 6.91
C TYR A 36 -22.20 13.14 7.51
N GLU A 37 -22.09 13.04 8.84
CA GLU A 37 -22.02 11.74 9.55
C GLU A 37 -23.26 10.87 9.33
N ARG A 38 -24.45 11.47 9.22
CA ARG A 38 -25.69 10.74 8.96
C ARG A 38 -25.97 10.44 7.49
N GLY A 39 -25.11 10.92 6.59
CA GLY A 39 -25.34 10.79 5.16
C GLY A 39 -26.47 11.67 4.60
N GLU A 40 -27.02 12.58 5.43
CA GLU A 40 -28.12 13.48 5.05
C GLU A 40 -27.67 14.56 4.02
N GLN A 41 -26.38 14.81 3.95
CA GLN A 41 -25.79 15.79 3.06
C GLN A 41 -24.38 15.39 2.68
N GLN A 42 -23.99 15.66 1.43
CA GLN A 42 -22.60 15.53 0.96
C GLN A 42 -21.89 16.87 1.08
N PRO A 43 -20.61 16.89 1.53
CA PRO A 43 -19.81 18.10 1.52
C PRO A 43 -19.47 18.53 0.10
N VAL A 44 -19.49 19.83 -0.18
CA VAL A 44 -18.89 20.33 -1.41
C VAL A 44 -17.38 20.12 -1.42
N LEU A 45 -16.76 20.03 -2.59
CA LEU A 45 -15.35 19.63 -2.75
C LEU A 45 -14.39 20.37 -1.80
N GLY A 46 -14.53 21.70 -1.69
CA GLY A 46 -13.68 22.50 -0.80
C GLY A 46 -13.82 22.16 0.68
N VAL A 47 -15.01 21.72 1.13
CA VAL A 47 -15.26 21.24 2.49
C VAL A 47 -14.69 19.82 2.65
N ALA A 48 -14.86 18.97 1.62
CA ALA A 48 -14.31 17.60 1.63
C ALA A 48 -12.78 17.61 1.74
N VAL A 49 -12.08 18.49 1.03
CA VAL A 49 -10.62 18.65 1.15
C VAL A 49 -10.22 19.03 2.58
N ARG A 50 -10.91 20.00 3.19
CA ARG A 50 -10.61 20.39 4.59
C ARG A 50 -10.93 19.31 5.59
N LEU A 51 -12.02 18.55 5.38
CA LEU A 51 -12.35 17.37 6.19
C LEU A 51 -11.25 16.31 6.10
N ALA A 52 -10.83 15.94 4.89
CA ALA A 52 -9.76 14.97 4.66
C ALA A 52 -8.46 15.41 5.37
N THR A 53 -8.07 16.67 5.22
CA THR A 53 -6.89 17.25 5.89
C THR A 53 -7.03 17.20 7.42
N ALA A 54 -8.17 17.63 7.97
CA ALA A 54 -8.40 17.68 9.42
C ALA A 54 -8.44 16.30 10.07
N LEU A 55 -8.89 15.29 9.32
CA LEU A 55 -8.99 13.89 9.75
C LEU A 55 -7.74 13.07 9.42
N GLY A 56 -6.78 13.62 8.66
CA GLY A 56 -5.57 12.94 8.23
C GLY A 56 -5.83 11.75 7.29
N VAL A 57 -6.81 11.89 6.39
CA VAL A 57 -7.19 10.88 5.41
C VAL A 57 -7.08 11.42 3.98
N SER A 58 -7.05 10.54 2.98
CA SER A 58 -7.20 10.94 1.57
C SER A 58 -8.65 11.27 1.23
N LEU A 59 -8.88 11.97 0.12
CA LEU A 59 -10.24 12.18 -0.39
C LEU A 59 -10.92 10.86 -0.78
N ASP A 60 -10.16 9.91 -1.29
CA ASP A 60 -10.66 8.57 -1.65
C ASP A 60 -11.13 7.81 -0.40
N GLU A 61 -10.34 7.86 0.68
CA GLU A 61 -10.72 7.28 1.96
C GLU A 61 -11.95 7.99 2.54
N LEU A 62 -11.97 9.33 2.50
CA LEU A 62 -13.12 10.10 2.97
C LEU A 62 -14.40 9.79 2.18
N ALA A 63 -14.26 9.55 0.87
CA ALA A 63 -15.37 9.17 0.00
C ALA A 63 -15.80 7.70 0.13
N GLY A 64 -15.10 6.92 0.98
CA GLY A 64 -15.37 5.49 1.15
C GLY A 64 -14.99 4.63 -0.05
N VAL A 65 -14.18 5.15 -0.98
CA VAL A 65 -13.68 4.41 -2.16
C VAL A 65 -12.28 3.86 -1.92
N GLY A 66 -11.65 4.21 -0.80
CA GLY A 66 -10.41 3.62 -0.33
C GLY A 66 -10.67 2.27 0.36
N GLY A 67 -9.96 1.22 -0.05
CA GLY A 67 -9.92 -0.05 0.69
C GLY A 67 -9.27 0.13 2.08
N PRO A 68 -9.21 -0.94 2.91
CA PRO A 68 -8.57 -0.89 4.21
C PRO A 68 -7.17 -0.28 4.06
N ARG A 69 -6.81 0.60 4.98
CA ARG A 69 -5.52 1.29 4.98
C ARG A 69 -4.45 0.29 5.38
N LEU A 70 -3.87 -0.37 4.38
CA LEU A 70 -2.73 -1.25 4.60
C LEU A 70 -1.53 -0.35 4.93
N ASP A 71 -0.93 -0.55 6.08
CA ASP A 71 0.31 0.11 6.48
C ASP A 71 1.49 -0.73 5.99
N LEU A 72 2.14 -0.20 4.95
CA LEU A 72 3.29 -0.83 4.32
C LEU A 72 4.61 -0.17 4.72
N ASP A 73 4.58 0.91 5.51
CA ASP A 73 5.81 1.58 5.95
C ASP A 73 6.75 0.65 6.70
N GLY A 74 8.05 0.90 6.55
CA GLY A 74 9.10 0.26 7.30
C GLY A 74 9.86 -0.85 6.57
N ASP A 75 10.51 -1.71 7.33
CA ASP A 75 11.41 -2.74 6.82
C ASP A 75 10.65 -4.02 6.41
N TRP A 76 11.04 -4.54 5.27
CA TRP A 76 10.49 -5.72 4.64
C TRP A 76 11.59 -6.59 4.05
N TRP A 77 11.22 -7.78 3.63
CA TRP A 77 12.01 -8.66 2.81
C TRP A 77 11.29 -8.94 1.49
N ALA A 78 12.02 -8.83 0.40
CA ALA A 78 11.58 -9.32 -0.89
C ALA A 78 12.25 -10.67 -1.17
N ALA A 79 11.49 -11.60 -1.71
CA ALA A 79 11.99 -12.82 -2.32
C ALA A 79 11.53 -12.86 -3.78
N ARG A 80 12.38 -13.38 -4.67
CA ARG A 80 12.02 -13.58 -6.07
C ARG A 80 12.73 -14.78 -6.65
N GLU A 81 12.06 -15.49 -7.52
CA GLU A 81 12.69 -16.47 -8.40
C GLU A 81 13.51 -15.78 -9.45
N MET A 82 14.62 -16.35 -9.78
CA MET A 82 15.47 -15.93 -10.88
C MET A 82 16.37 -17.08 -11.33
N VAL A 83 16.84 -17.02 -12.55
CA VAL A 83 17.86 -17.95 -13.05
C VAL A 83 19.24 -17.31 -12.83
N LEU A 84 20.13 -18.00 -12.13
CA LEU A 84 21.52 -17.61 -11.93
C LEU A 84 22.42 -18.75 -12.39
N ASP A 85 23.30 -18.50 -13.32
CA ASP A 85 24.24 -19.51 -13.91
C ASP A 85 23.50 -20.77 -14.39
N GLY A 86 22.30 -20.60 -14.97
CA GLY A 86 21.48 -21.69 -15.49
C GLY A 86 20.72 -22.52 -14.42
N HIS A 87 20.73 -22.08 -13.18
CA HIS A 87 20.00 -22.72 -12.07
C HIS A 87 18.91 -21.80 -11.54
N ASP A 88 17.75 -22.37 -11.24
CA ASP A 88 16.66 -21.67 -10.56
C ASP A 88 17.07 -21.41 -9.11
N VAL A 89 17.00 -20.15 -8.70
CA VAL A 89 17.32 -19.72 -7.33
C VAL A 89 16.27 -18.74 -6.80
N VAL A 90 16.06 -18.76 -5.50
CA VAL A 90 15.26 -17.76 -4.81
C VAL A 90 16.19 -16.73 -4.17
N ALA A 91 16.28 -15.57 -4.80
CA ALA A 91 17.02 -14.44 -4.26
C ALA A 91 16.19 -13.70 -3.22
N THR A 92 16.80 -13.39 -2.07
CA THR A 92 16.16 -12.57 -1.03
C THR A 92 16.99 -11.33 -0.74
N LEU A 93 16.31 -10.22 -0.49
CA LEU A 93 16.97 -8.97 -0.11
C LEU A 93 16.12 -8.16 0.88
N PRO A 94 16.76 -7.49 1.83
CA PRO A 94 16.05 -6.54 2.67
C PRO A 94 15.67 -5.30 1.87
N LEU A 95 14.49 -4.75 2.15
CA LEU A 95 14.03 -3.51 1.54
C LEU A 95 13.32 -2.64 2.57
N THR A 96 13.30 -1.34 2.29
CA THR A 96 12.49 -0.39 3.04
C THR A 96 11.38 0.11 2.13
N LEU A 97 10.15 0.06 2.61
CA LEU A 97 9.00 0.68 1.98
C LEU A 97 8.66 1.98 2.68
N THR A 98 8.37 3.01 1.90
CA THR A 98 7.87 4.30 2.39
C THR A 98 6.55 4.61 1.72
N GLN A 99 5.48 4.68 2.49
CA GLN A 99 4.12 4.88 1.99
C GLN A 99 3.68 6.33 2.10
N ARG A 100 3.18 6.88 0.99
CA ARG A 100 2.52 8.20 0.94
C ARG A 100 1.17 8.06 0.23
N GLY A 101 0.12 7.85 1.00
CA GLY A 101 -1.20 7.55 0.45
C GLY A 101 -1.19 6.21 -0.30
N ALA A 102 -1.54 6.22 -1.59
CA ALA A 102 -1.52 5.03 -2.44
C ALA A 102 -0.16 4.75 -3.11
N THR A 103 0.82 5.65 -2.98
CA THR A 103 2.16 5.49 -3.57
C THR A 103 3.12 4.95 -2.52
N ILE A 104 3.87 3.92 -2.89
CA ILE A 104 4.88 3.26 -2.06
C ILE A 104 6.22 3.31 -2.79
N THR A 105 7.20 3.98 -2.20
CA THR A 105 8.58 3.93 -2.65
C THR A 105 9.26 2.71 -2.03
N ALA A 106 9.95 1.92 -2.82
CA ALA A 106 10.67 0.72 -2.39
C ALA A 106 12.17 0.91 -2.65
N GLU A 107 12.99 0.67 -1.64
CA GLU A 107 14.45 0.73 -1.72
C GLU A 107 15.05 -0.56 -1.19
N GLY A 108 15.58 -1.38 -2.11
CA GLY A 108 16.31 -2.61 -1.78
C GLY A 108 17.76 -2.32 -1.39
N ARG A 109 18.26 -3.00 -0.37
CA ARG A 109 19.61 -2.83 0.17
C ARG A 109 20.46 -4.07 -0.12
N GLY A 110 21.76 -3.88 -0.37
CA GLY A 110 22.73 -4.96 -0.57
C GLY A 110 23.48 -4.89 -1.90
N ALA A 111 24.15 -5.97 -2.30
CA ALA A 111 24.98 -6.05 -3.50
C ALA A 111 24.19 -5.81 -4.80
N ALA A 112 22.91 -6.06 -4.81
CA ALA A 112 22.00 -5.77 -5.92
C ALA A 112 20.98 -4.70 -5.48
N SER A 113 21.45 -3.49 -5.14
CA SER A 113 20.56 -2.39 -4.79
C SER A 113 19.63 -2.06 -5.96
N TRP A 114 18.35 -1.92 -5.64
CA TRP A 114 17.32 -1.49 -6.58
C TRP A 114 16.37 -0.53 -5.91
N ARG A 115 15.68 0.23 -6.69
CA ARG A 115 14.62 1.12 -6.23
C ARG A 115 13.41 0.99 -7.14
N GLY A 116 12.24 1.26 -6.59
CA GLY A 116 11.01 1.20 -7.36
C GLY A 116 9.91 2.04 -6.74
N GLU A 117 8.85 2.16 -7.49
CA GLU A 117 7.63 2.77 -7.04
C GLU A 117 6.48 1.80 -7.31
N LEU A 118 5.71 1.55 -6.28
CA LEU A 118 4.52 0.72 -6.31
C LEU A 118 3.30 1.59 -6.01
N ARG A 119 2.18 1.22 -6.57
CA ARG A 119 0.91 1.87 -6.31
C ARG A 119 -0.10 0.87 -5.76
N LEU A 120 -0.66 1.20 -4.62
CA LEU A 120 -1.77 0.47 -4.03
C LEU A 120 -3.05 0.84 -4.79
N SER A 121 -3.65 -0.15 -5.44
CA SER A 121 -4.93 0.00 -6.17
C SER A 121 -6.12 -0.23 -5.22
N ASN A 122 -7.32 0.02 -5.71
CA ASN A 122 -8.56 -0.31 -5.00
C ASN A 122 -8.61 -1.81 -4.70
N GLY A 123 -8.37 -2.18 -3.45
CA GLY A 123 -8.16 -3.55 -3.00
C GLY A 123 -6.69 -3.80 -2.62
N PRO A 124 -6.36 -5.02 -2.17
CA PRO A 124 -5.02 -5.37 -1.67
C PRO A 124 -4.05 -5.69 -2.82
N VAL A 125 -3.94 -4.83 -3.82
CA VAL A 125 -3.08 -5.04 -4.99
C VAL A 125 -2.07 -3.91 -5.13
N LEU A 126 -0.78 -4.28 -5.16
CA LEU A 126 0.33 -3.41 -5.50
C LEU A 126 0.77 -3.65 -6.94
N THR A 127 0.94 -2.59 -7.70
CA THR A 127 1.53 -2.65 -9.05
C THR A 127 2.57 -1.56 -9.19
N GLY A 128 3.67 -1.84 -9.88
CA GLY A 128 4.68 -0.81 -10.06
C GLY A 128 5.87 -1.25 -10.89
N TRP A 129 6.89 -0.42 -10.86
CA TRP A 129 8.14 -0.60 -11.58
C TRP A 129 9.32 -0.63 -10.62
N TYR A 130 10.42 -1.19 -11.09
CA TYR A 130 11.71 -1.15 -10.39
C TYR A 130 12.85 -0.91 -11.39
N THR A 131 13.95 -0.39 -10.87
CA THR A 131 15.20 -0.21 -11.60
C THR A 131 16.40 -0.46 -10.68
N GLY A 132 17.50 -0.93 -11.27
CA GLY A 132 18.74 -1.28 -10.59
C GLY A 132 19.68 -1.94 -11.60
N ALA A 133 20.24 -3.09 -11.28
CA ALA A 133 20.99 -3.91 -12.25
C ALA A 133 20.12 -4.37 -13.43
N ALA A 134 18.80 -4.46 -13.23
CA ALA A 134 17.80 -4.68 -14.27
C ALA A 134 16.63 -3.72 -14.02
N ALA A 135 15.78 -3.54 -15.04
CA ALA A 135 14.56 -2.76 -14.92
C ALA A 135 13.35 -3.63 -15.25
N GLY A 136 12.21 -3.32 -14.65
CA GLY A 136 11.02 -4.10 -14.91
C GLY A 136 9.79 -3.61 -14.15
N THR A 137 8.79 -4.45 -14.15
CA THR A 137 7.52 -4.23 -13.45
C THR A 137 7.24 -5.38 -12.47
N MET A 138 6.43 -5.10 -11.48
CA MET A 138 6.00 -6.08 -10.50
C MET A 138 4.57 -5.81 -10.06
N PHE A 139 3.90 -6.85 -9.65
CA PHE A 139 2.61 -6.75 -9.00
C PHE A 139 2.52 -7.76 -7.86
N PHE A 140 1.77 -7.40 -6.82
CA PHE A 140 1.53 -8.24 -5.66
C PHE A 140 0.07 -8.16 -5.26
N ARG A 141 -0.48 -9.27 -4.84
CA ARG A 141 -1.69 -9.34 -4.04
C ARG A 141 -1.28 -9.43 -2.57
N LEU A 142 -1.74 -8.48 -1.77
CA LEU A 142 -1.49 -8.46 -0.34
C LEU A 142 -2.53 -9.34 0.37
N LYS A 143 -2.08 -10.12 1.33
CA LYS A 143 -2.90 -10.95 2.21
C LYS A 143 -2.52 -10.68 3.64
N GLU A 144 -3.50 -10.66 4.52
CA GLU A 144 -3.30 -10.63 5.96
C GLU A 144 -3.26 -12.07 6.46
N GLU A 145 -2.19 -12.43 7.17
CA GLU A 145 -1.96 -13.73 7.75
C GLU A 145 -1.75 -13.58 9.27
N ASP A 146 -1.70 -14.69 10.01
CA ASP A 146 -1.57 -14.67 11.47
C ASP A 146 -0.27 -13.99 11.94
N ASP A 147 0.80 -14.07 11.15
CA ASP A 147 2.12 -13.49 11.42
C ASP A 147 2.36 -12.14 10.70
N GLY A 148 1.34 -11.59 10.07
CA GLY A 148 1.36 -10.27 9.45
C GLY A 148 0.99 -10.25 7.98
N LEU A 149 1.21 -9.09 7.37
CA LEU A 149 0.87 -8.86 5.97
C LEU A 149 1.94 -9.45 5.05
N VAL A 150 1.52 -10.22 4.05
CA VAL A 150 2.38 -10.77 2.99
C VAL A 150 1.93 -10.31 1.62
N GLY A 151 2.85 -10.22 0.67
CA GLY A 151 2.60 -9.96 -0.73
C GLY A 151 2.99 -11.17 -1.57
N GLU A 152 2.04 -11.70 -2.33
CA GLU A 152 2.25 -12.73 -3.35
C GLU A 152 2.16 -12.11 -4.73
N GLY A 153 3.11 -12.38 -5.60
CA GLY A 153 3.08 -11.73 -6.90
C GLY A 153 4.04 -12.28 -7.92
N ARG A 154 4.23 -11.47 -8.95
CA ARG A 154 5.17 -11.75 -10.03
C ARG A 154 5.94 -10.50 -10.41
N TRP A 155 7.14 -10.73 -10.91
CA TRP A 155 7.96 -9.70 -11.53
C TRP A 155 8.19 -10.05 -13.01
N VAL A 156 8.38 -9.01 -13.81
CA VAL A 156 8.82 -9.09 -15.19
C VAL A 156 9.96 -8.11 -15.33
N GLY A 157 11.07 -8.54 -15.88
CA GLY A 157 12.25 -7.70 -16.04
C GLY A 157 12.95 -7.90 -17.38
N LEU A 158 13.73 -6.90 -17.74
CA LEU A 158 14.61 -6.92 -18.91
C LEU A 158 16.02 -7.24 -18.43
N ALA A 159 16.55 -8.37 -18.86
CA ALA A 159 17.92 -8.75 -18.60
C ALA A 159 18.92 -7.93 -19.44
N SER A 160 20.19 -7.96 -19.08
CA SER A 160 21.24 -7.18 -19.78
C SER A 160 21.46 -7.58 -21.24
N ASP A 161 21.09 -8.80 -21.61
CA ASP A 161 21.12 -9.31 -22.99
C ASP A 161 19.86 -8.97 -23.80
N GLY A 162 18.91 -8.25 -23.22
CA GLY A 162 17.63 -7.89 -23.81
C GLY A 162 16.54 -8.95 -23.69
N ALA A 163 16.80 -10.08 -23.03
CA ALA A 163 15.78 -11.09 -22.76
C ALA A 163 14.76 -10.60 -21.73
N ILE A 164 13.48 -10.90 -21.96
CA ILE A 164 12.43 -10.67 -20.99
C ILE A 164 12.35 -11.89 -20.09
N THR A 165 12.53 -11.69 -18.80
CA THR A 165 12.46 -12.74 -17.78
C THR A 165 11.34 -12.45 -16.79
N THR A 166 10.78 -13.49 -16.19
CA THR A 166 9.70 -13.39 -15.22
C THR A 166 9.84 -14.49 -14.18
N GLY A 167 9.28 -14.29 -13.02
CA GLY A 167 9.24 -15.28 -11.94
C GLY A 167 8.26 -14.87 -10.85
N HIS A 168 8.09 -15.73 -9.87
CA HIS A 168 7.34 -15.41 -8.67
C HIS A 168 8.09 -14.37 -7.83
N ALA A 169 7.35 -13.55 -7.11
CA ALA A 169 7.88 -12.56 -6.18
C ALA A 169 7.03 -12.56 -4.89
N ALA A 170 7.68 -12.34 -3.77
CA ALA A 170 7.04 -12.25 -2.47
C ALA A 170 7.57 -11.07 -1.68
N LEU A 171 6.69 -10.52 -0.81
CA LEU A 171 7.02 -9.52 0.19
C LEU A 171 6.57 -10.03 1.57
N ALA A 172 7.43 -9.94 2.58
CA ALA A 172 7.07 -10.25 3.95
C ALA A 172 7.91 -9.45 4.96
N ARG A 173 7.50 -9.45 6.22
CA ARG A 173 8.24 -8.76 7.29
C ARG A 173 9.51 -9.52 7.72
N THR A 174 9.59 -10.82 7.43
CA THR A 174 10.77 -11.65 7.71
C THR A 174 11.29 -12.31 6.44
N ARG A 175 12.59 -12.65 6.45
CA ARG A 175 13.26 -13.33 5.34
C ARG A 175 12.67 -14.72 5.10
N GLU A 176 12.48 -15.44 6.19
CA GLU A 176 11.98 -16.82 6.20
C GLU A 176 10.57 -16.87 5.61
N ARG A 177 9.69 -15.92 5.99
CA ARG A 177 8.33 -15.87 5.45
C ARG A 177 8.31 -15.50 3.97
N ALA A 178 9.15 -14.55 3.54
CA ALA A 178 9.26 -14.20 2.11
C ALA A 178 9.69 -15.40 1.26
N GLN A 179 10.61 -16.24 1.76
CA GLN A 179 11.03 -17.48 1.08
C GLN A 179 9.92 -18.53 1.05
N ALA A 180 9.22 -18.69 2.17
CA ALA A 180 8.11 -19.66 2.29
C ALA A 180 6.97 -19.34 1.31
N VAL A 181 6.63 -18.05 1.15
CA VAL A 181 5.60 -17.62 0.18
C VAL A 181 5.98 -18.04 -1.25
N ILE A 182 7.24 -17.91 -1.67
CA ILE A 182 7.68 -18.40 -2.98
C ILE A 182 7.46 -19.92 -3.10
N ALA A 183 7.88 -20.69 -2.11
CA ALA A 183 7.72 -22.14 -2.13
C ALA A 183 6.25 -22.59 -2.18
N GLU A 184 5.34 -21.81 -1.58
CA GLU A 184 3.89 -22.04 -1.63
C GLU A 184 3.28 -21.74 -3.01
N LEU A 185 3.89 -20.82 -3.78
CA LEU A 185 3.45 -20.47 -5.13
C LEU A 185 3.90 -21.48 -6.19
N ASP A 186 4.90 -22.30 -5.88
CA ASP A 186 5.45 -23.35 -6.75
C ASP A 186 4.77 -24.72 -6.54
N ALA A 187 3.95 -24.86 -5.50
CA ALA A 187 3.29 -26.11 -5.12
C ALA A 187 1.93 -26.26 -5.81
#